data_7b081f7a0b31a229264c5df14383c529
#
_entry.id   7b081f7a0b31a229264c5df14383c529
#
_cell.length_a   1.000
_cell.length_b   1.000
_cell.length_c   1.000
_cell.angle_alpha   90.00
_cell.angle_beta   90.00
_cell.angle_gamma   90.00
#
_symmetry.space_group_name_H-M   'P 1'
#
loop_
_entity.id
_entity.type
_entity.pdbx_description
1 polymer ?
#
loop_
_entity_poly.entity_id
_entity_poly.type
_entity_poly.pdbx_seq_one_letter_code
_entity_poly.pdbx_strand_id
1 'polypeptide(L)'
;MRVWTRLDPVTALSESAQTTWLMSALTLKMLGKMITLEVSTKTISGPITIAQYAGYSAQVGWDRFLMFLAAISISLGVLNLLPVPVLDGGHLLVYVIEAIKGGPLSERTLQWGQQIGIMLLFALMSLAFYNDFARILQ
;
A
#
# COMPACT_ATOMS: atom_id res chain seq x y z
N MET A 1 -23.47 -20.72 -1.89
CA MET A 1 -24.50 -20.04 -2.67
C MET A 1 -23.99 -18.63 -2.99
N ARG A 2 -23.67 -18.33 -4.26
CA ARG A 2 -23.30 -16.96 -4.67
C ARG A 2 -24.59 -16.21 -4.92
N VAL A 3 -24.94 -15.28 -4.04
CA VAL A 3 -26.06 -14.37 -4.26
C VAL A 3 -25.55 -13.25 -5.17
N TRP A 4 -25.88 -13.30 -6.44
CA TRP A 4 -25.65 -12.21 -7.37
C TRP A 4 -26.74 -11.15 -7.09
N THR A 5 -26.46 -10.22 -6.20
CA THR A 5 -27.28 -9.03 -6.06
C THR A 5 -26.89 -8.05 -7.16
N ARG A 6 -27.78 -7.82 -8.11
CA ARG A 6 -27.67 -6.71 -9.06
C ARG A 6 -27.93 -5.44 -8.28
N LEU A 7 -26.87 -4.75 -7.89
CA LEU A 7 -26.99 -3.44 -7.26
C LEU A 7 -27.26 -2.39 -8.33
N ASP A 8 -28.13 -1.46 -7.99
CA ASP A 8 -28.32 -0.23 -8.75
C ASP A 8 -26.99 0.52 -8.85
N PRO A 9 -26.62 1.18 -9.98
CA PRO A 9 -25.33 1.86 -10.14
C PRO A 9 -24.97 2.83 -9.01
N VAL A 10 -25.95 3.54 -8.46
CA VAL A 10 -25.76 4.48 -7.34
C VAL A 10 -25.40 3.73 -6.06
N THR A 11 -26.11 2.66 -5.77
CA THR A 11 -25.85 1.81 -4.57
C THR A 11 -24.49 1.12 -4.70
N ALA A 12 -24.14 0.62 -5.90
CA ALA A 12 -22.83 0.04 -6.17
C ALA A 12 -21.69 1.04 -5.94
N LEU A 13 -21.87 2.30 -6.35
CA LEU A 13 -20.88 3.34 -6.13
C LEU A 13 -20.70 3.67 -4.64
N SER A 14 -21.80 3.78 -3.89
CA SER A 14 -21.75 4.06 -2.45
C SER A 14 -21.10 2.92 -1.66
N GLU A 15 -21.42 1.67 -1.97
CA GLU A 15 -20.81 0.50 -1.34
C GLU A 15 -19.33 0.38 -1.68
N SER A 16 -18.95 0.66 -2.93
CA SER A 16 -17.54 0.69 -3.35
C SER A 16 -16.76 1.76 -2.60
N ALA A 17 -17.32 2.95 -2.42
CA ALA A 17 -16.69 4.03 -1.67
C ALA A 17 -16.51 3.64 -0.18
N GLN A 18 -17.52 3.05 0.45
CA GLN A 18 -17.43 2.57 1.82
C GLN A 18 -16.39 1.46 1.98
N THR A 19 -16.37 0.50 1.06
CA THR A 19 -15.39 -0.60 1.06
C THR A 19 -13.97 -0.07 0.86
N THR A 20 -13.78 0.88 -0.04
CA THR A 20 -12.48 1.54 -0.26
C THR A 20 -12.02 2.27 0.99
N TRP A 21 -12.90 3.01 1.65
CA TRP A 21 -12.60 3.68 2.92
C TRP A 21 -12.20 2.69 4.01
N LEU A 22 -13.00 1.61 4.18
CA LEU A 22 -12.73 0.58 5.17
C LEU A 22 -11.38 -0.11 4.91
N MET A 23 -11.10 -0.51 3.67
CA MET A 23 -9.82 -1.12 3.29
C MET A 23 -8.64 -0.18 3.51
N SER A 24 -8.79 1.10 3.19
CA SER A 24 -7.76 2.12 3.45
C SER A 24 -7.48 2.26 4.94
N ALA A 25 -8.53 2.34 5.76
CA ALA A 25 -8.41 2.41 7.22
C ALA A 25 -7.75 1.16 7.81
N LEU A 26 -8.10 -0.03 7.32
CA LEU A 26 -7.47 -1.28 7.74
C LEU A 26 -6.00 -1.34 7.33
N THR A 27 -5.65 -0.89 6.14
CA THR A 27 -4.25 -0.82 5.68
C THR A 27 -3.43 0.10 6.58
N LEU A 28 -3.93 1.29 6.89
CA LEU A 28 -3.26 2.22 7.82
C LEU A 28 -3.12 1.64 9.23
N LYS A 29 -4.17 0.98 9.73
CA LYS A 29 -4.13 0.30 11.04
C LYS A 29 -3.09 -0.82 11.08
N MET A 30 -3.01 -1.62 10.02
CA MET A 30 -2.00 -2.69 9.89
C MET A 30 -0.58 -2.10 9.87
N LEU A 31 -0.36 -1.04 9.08
CA LEU A 31 0.93 -0.34 9.06
C LEU A 31 1.30 0.23 10.43
N GLY A 32 0.34 0.85 11.14
CA GLY A 32 0.55 1.32 12.51
C GLY A 32 0.98 0.18 13.44
N LYS A 33 0.31 -0.98 13.38
CA LYS A 33 0.66 -2.15 14.17
C LYS A 33 2.01 -2.78 13.81
N MET A 34 2.45 -2.64 12.57
CA MET A 34 3.80 -3.07 12.17
C MET A 34 4.87 -2.16 12.77
N ILE A 35 4.63 -0.86 12.84
CA ILE A 35 5.54 0.10 13.48
C ILE A 35 5.65 -0.17 14.99
N THR A 36 4.54 -0.52 15.64
CA THR A 36 4.51 -0.89 17.08
C THR A 36 5.01 -2.31 17.38
N LEU A 37 5.44 -3.05 16.35
CA LEU A 37 5.90 -4.45 16.44
C LEU A 37 4.84 -5.43 16.97
N GLU A 38 3.58 -5.05 16.96
CA GLU A 38 2.46 -5.94 17.34
C GLU A 38 2.17 -7.00 16.27
N VAL A 39 2.57 -6.74 15.01
CA VAL A 39 2.41 -7.67 13.90
C VAL A 39 3.79 -8.01 13.36
N SER A 40 4.02 -9.31 13.13
CA SER A 40 5.30 -9.80 12.61
C SER A 40 5.58 -9.23 11.21
N THR A 41 6.82 -8.80 10.98
CA THR A 41 7.31 -8.40 9.65
C THR A 41 7.24 -9.52 8.61
N LYS A 42 7.07 -10.77 9.05
CA LYS A 42 6.85 -11.94 8.17
C LYS A 42 5.53 -11.87 7.38
N THR A 43 4.61 -10.99 7.76
CA THR A 43 3.35 -10.75 7.02
C THR A 43 3.54 -9.86 5.79
N ILE A 44 4.69 -9.21 5.66
CA ILE A 44 5.01 -8.43 4.46
C ILE A 44 5.15 -9.39 3.28
N SER A 45 4.22 -9.30 2.36
CA SER A 45 4.24 -10.04 1.10
C SER A 45 5.08 -9.28 0.08
N GLY A 46 6.01 -9.99 -0.55
CA GLY A 46 6.84 -9.43 -1.60
C GLY A 46 6.23 -9.60 -3.00
N PRO A 47 6.95 -9.17 -4.04
CA PRO A 47 6.48 -9.21 -5.42
C PRO A 47 6.13 -10.62 -5.91
N ILE A 48 6.84 -11.63 -5.44
CA ILE A 48 6.62 -13.04 -5.85
C ILE A 48 5.28 -13.53 -5.29
N THR A 49 5.02 -13.29 -4.01
CA THR A 49 3.74 -13.64 -3.38
C THR A 49 2.58 -12.90 -4.05
N ILE A 50 2.73 -11.63 -4.39
CA ILE A 50 1.71 -10.85 -5.10
C ILE A 50 1.43 -11.48 -6.47
N ALA A 51 2.46 -11.87 -7.23
CA ALA A 51 2.31 -12.51 -8.52
C ALA A 51 1.61 -13.88 -8.40
N GLN A 52 1.91 -14.67 -7.37
CA GLN A 52 1.23 -15.93 -7.10
C GLN A 52 -0.27 -15.74 -6.82
N TYR A 53 -0.62 -14.78 -5.97
CA TYR A 53 -2.03 -14.45 -5.68
C TYR A 53 -2.76 -13.89 -6.91
N ALA A 54 -2.08 -13.12 -7.77
CA ALA A 54 -2.63 -12.66 -9.03
C ALA A 54 -2.98 -13.85 -9.94
N GLY A 55 -2.03 -14.77 -10.11
CA GLY A 55 -2.25 -15.99 -10.92
C GLY A 55 -3.37 -16.86 -10.35
N TYR A 56 -3.38 -17.10 -9.05
CA TYR A 56 -4.44 -17.85 -8.39
C TYR A 56 -5.82 -17.19 -8.54
N SER A 57 -5.92 -15.90 -8.29
CA SER A 57 -7.19 -15.17 -8.43
C SER A 57 -7.72 -15.17 -9.86
N ALA A 58 -6.84 -15.09 -10.86
CA ALA A 58 -7.20 -15.19 -12.27
C ALA A 58 -7.75 -16.58 -12.65
N GLN A 59 -7.19 -17.65 -12.06
CA GLN A 59 -7.68 -19.03 -12.27
C GLN A 59 -9.05 -19.27 -11.59
N VAL A 60 -9.31 -18.64 -10.46
CA VAL A 60 -10.58 -18.77 -9.74
C VAL A 60 -11.73 -18.09 -10.47
N GLY A 61 -11.47 -16.98 -11.14
CA GLY A 61 -12.45 -16.27 -11.94
C GLY A 61 -12.20 -14.77 -12.03
N TRP A 62 -12.78 -14.17 -13.05
CA TRP A 62 -12.57 -12.77 -13.39
C TRP A 62 -12.98 -11.79 -12.29
N ASP A 63 -14.06 -12.08 -11.60
CA ASP A 63 -14.56 -11.34 -10.44
C ASP A 63 -13.53 -11.32 -9.27
N ARG A 64 -12.90 -12.46 -9.00
CA ARG A 64 -11.86 -12.55 -7.97
C ARG A 64 -10.59 -11.81 -8.36
N PHE A 65 -10.23 -11.88 -9.62
CA PHE A 65 -9.09 -11.15 -10.14
C PHE A 65 -9.29 -9.62 -10.04
N LEU A 66 -10.47 -9.12 -10.40
CA LEU A 66 -10.81 -7.70 -10.25
C LEU A 66 -10.81 -7.25 -8.79
N MET A 67 -11.34 -8.05 -7.86
CA MET A 67 -11.28 -7.76 -6.43
C MET A 67 -9.84 -7.69 -5.92
N PHE A 68 -8.99 -8.61 -6.38
CA PHE A 68 -7.57 -8.62 -6.03
C PHE A 68 -6.86 -7.36 -6.55
N LEU A 69 -7.10 -6.98 -7.81
CA LEU A 69 -6.55 -5.74 -8.38
C LEU A 69 -7.01 -4.49 -7.60
N ALA A 70 -8.30 -4.44 -7.25
CA ALA A 70 -8.83 -3.33 -6.46
C ALA A 70 -8.16 -3.25 -5.07
N ALA A 71 -7.99 -4.37 -4.39
CA ALA A 71 -7.34 -4.42 -3.08
C ALA A 71 -5.87 -3.95 -3.15
N ILE A 72 -5.11 -4.41 -4.16
CA ILE A 72 -3.73 -3.96 -4.37
C ILE A 72 -3.67 -2.47 -4.70
N SER A 73 -4.57 -1.99 -5.58
CA SER A 73 -4.62 -0.57 -5.96
C SER A 73 -4.89 0.32 -4.75
N ILE A 74 -5.82 -0.06 -3.89
CA ILE A 74 -6.13 0.68 -2.66
C ILE A 74 -4.91 0.67 -1.72
N SER A 75 -4.32 -0.50 -1.48
CA SER A 75 -3.15 -0.63 -0.61
C SER A 75 -1.97 0.20 -1.12
N LEU A 76 -1.70 0.15 -2.41
CA LEU A 76 -0.63 0.93 -3.04
C LEU A 76 -0.90 2.44 -2.96
N GLY A 77 -2.15 2.87 -3.18
CA GLY A 77 -2.57 4.26 -3.01
C GLY A 77 -2.35 4.75 -1.58
N VAL A 78 -2.75 3.96 -0.58
CA VAL A 78 -2.53 4.29 0.83
C VAL A 78 -1.04 4.36 1.16
N LEU A 79 -0.24 3.41 0.67
CA LEU A 79 1.22 3.42 0.86
C LEU A 79 1.86 4.65 0.22
N ASN A 80 1.42 5.06 -0.97
CA ASN A 80 1.93 6.26 -1.64
C ASN A 80 1.59 7.56 -0.91
N LEU A 81 0.53 7.57 -0.09
CA LEU A 81 0.18 8.73 0.73
C LEU A 81 0.98 8.81 2.05
N LEU A 82 1.79 7.80 2.37
CA LEU A 82 2.65 7.88 3.55
C LEU A 82 3.68 9.01 3.41
N PRO A 83 4.04 9.67 4.52
CA PRO A 83 4.99 10.77 4.53
C PRO A 83 6.44 10.27 4.37
N VAL A 84 6.69 9.52 3.30
CA VAL A 84 8.02 9.01 2.93
C VAL A 84 8.54 9.83 1.76
N PRO A 85 9.73 10.43 1.83
CA PRO A 85 10.21 11.42 0.87
C PRO A 85 10.28 10.98 -0.61
N VAL A 86 10.20 9.69 -0.89
CA VAL A 86 10.21 9.13 -2.26
C VAL A 86 8.79 8.90 -2.80
N LEU A 87 7.79 8.92 -1.93
CA LEU A 87 6.39 8.70 -2.25
C LEU A 87 5.65 10.03 -2.40
N ASP A 88 4.48 10.01 -3.02
CA ASP A 88 3.67 11.21 -3.23
C ASP A 88 3.31 11.93 -1.92
N GLY A 89 3.05 11.17 -0.85
CA GLY A 89 2.80 11.71 0.48
C GLY A 89 4.00 12.46 1.06
N GLY A 90 5.22 12.06 0.70
CA GLY A 90 6.44 12.80 1.06
C GLY A 90 6.53 14.16 0.37
N HIS A 91 6.16 14.25 -0.90
CA HIS A 91 6.07 15.51 -1.62
C HIS A 91 4.99 16.43 -1.02
N LEU A 92 3.82 15.86 -0.69
CA LEU A 92 2.76 16.62 0.00
C LEU A 92 3.25 17.15 1.35
N LEU A 93 3.98 16.33 2.13
CA LEU A 93 4.57 16.78 3.40
C LEU A 93 5.54 17.94 3.19
N VAL A 94 6.41 17.88 2.19
CA VAL A 94 7.33 18.97 1.84
C VAL A 94 6.55 20.24 1.53
N TYR A 95 5.52 20.18 0.70
CA TYR A 95 4.69 21.35 0.37
C TYR A 95 4.01 21.96 1.60
N VAL A 96 3.50 21.11 2.50
CA VAL A 96 2.90 21.58 3.77
C VAL A 96 3.94 22.30 4.64
N ILE A 97 5.14 21.73 4.76
CA ILE A 97 6.24 22.34 5.53
C ILE A 97 6.66 23.67 4.90
N GLU A 98 6.80 23.75 3.60
CA GLU A 98 7.15 24.99 2.87
C GLU A 98 6.08 26.06 3.03
N ALA A 99 4.80 25.69 3.00
CA ALA A 99 3.68 26.59 3.23
C ALA A 99 3.69 27.15 4.67
N ILE A 100 3.97 26.31 5.67
CA ILE A 100 4.05 26.76 7.08
C ILE A 100 5.29 27.62 7.32
N LYS A 101 6.42 27.25 6.73
CA LYS A 101 7.69 27.97 6.88
C LYS A 101 7.69 29.30 6.12
N GLY A 102 6.86 29.44 5.10
CA GLY A 102 6.80 30.64 4.24
C GLY A 102 7.91 30.70 3.19
N GLY A 103 8.55 29.57 2.84
CA GLY A 103 9.60 29.53 1.82
C GLY A 103 10.08 28.12 1.53
N PRO A 104 10.79 27.92 0.40
CA PRO A 104 11.26 26.62 -0.03
C PRO A 104 12.26 25.99 0.94
N LEU A 105 12.23 24.67 1.04
CA LEU A 105 13.24 23.89 1.74
C LEU A 105 14.56 23.92 0.97
N SER A 106 15.70 23.81 1.67
CA SER A 106 16.99 23.75 1.02
C SER A 106 17.11 22.48 0.19
N GLU A 107 17.76 22.56 -0.98
CA GLU A 107 18.01 21.42 -1.86
C GLU A 107 18.71 20.27 -1.12
N ARG A 108 19.63 20.62 -0.22
CA ARG A 108 20.34 19.65 0.62
C ARG A 108 19.39 18.85 1.52
N THR A 109 18.40 19.51 2.14
CA THR A 109 17.39 18.84 2.98
C THR A 109 16.52 17.88 2.15
N LEU A 110 16.12 18.30 0.95
CA LEU A 110 15.34 17.47 0.04
C LEU A 110 16.13 16.25 -0.42
N GLN A 111 17.40 16.42 -0.79
CA GLN A 111 18.31 15.34 -1.21
C GLN A 111 18.51 14.32 -0.08
N TRP A 112 18.77 14.77 1.16
CA TRP A 112 18.91 13.89 2.31
C TRP A 112 17.62 13.10 2.59
N GLY A 113 16.48 13.77 2.54
CA GLY A 113 15.18 13.11 2.70
C GLY A 113 14.97 12.02 1.64
N GLN A 114 15.27 12.33 0.37
CA GLN A 114 15.15 11.40 -0.72
C GLN A 114 16.08 10.19 -0.57
N GLN A 115 17.34 10.39 -0.18
CA GLN A 115 18.29 9.30 0.05
C GLN A 115 17.80 8.36 1.18
N ILE A 116 17.34 8.92 2.29
CA ILE A 116 16.79 8.13 3.40
C ILE A 116 15.57 7.33 2.93
N GLY A 117 14.67 7.95 2.17
CA GLY A 117 13.50 7.28 1.61
C GLY A 117 13.87 6.12 0.68
N ILE A 118 14.84 6.31 -0.20
CA ILE A 118 15.35 5.24 -1.09
C ILE A 118 15.95 4.10 -0.28
N MET A 119 16.79 4.40 0.73
CA MET A 119 17.37 3.38 1.59
C MET A 119 16.29 2.58 2.34
N LEU A 120 15.27 3.26 2.85
CA LEU A 120 14.13 2.62 3.53
C LEU A 120 13.37 1.69 2.59
N LEU A 121 13.05 2.15 1.37
CA LEU A 121 12.38 1.33 0.36
C LEU A 121 13.21 0.12 -0.03
N PHE A 122 14.51 0.30 -0.22
CA PHE A 122 15.42 -0.80 -0.55
C PHE A 122 15.47 -1.83 0.56
N ALA A 123 15.54 -1.41 1.83
CA ALA A 123 15.51 -2.30 2.99
C ALA A 123 14.19 -3.08 3.09
N LEU A 124 13.05 -2.39 2.91
CA LEU A 124 11.73 -3.04 2.91
C LEU A 124 11.56 -4.03 1.76
N MET A 125 12.04 -3.68 0.57
CA MET A 125 11.98 -4.57 -0.59
C MET A 125 12.85 -5.81 -0.39
N SER A 126 14.06 -5.63 0.16
CA SER A 126 14.96 -6.75 0.51
C SER A 126 14.31 -7.69 1.53
N LEU A 127 13.67 -7.13 2.55
CA LEU A 127 12.94 -7.91 3.55
C LEU A 127 11.74 -8.65 2.92
N ALA A 128 11.00 -8.01 2.02
CA ALA A 128 9.87 -8.62 1.33
C ALA A 128 10.33 -9.79 0.45
N PHE A 129 11.41 -9.63 -0.30
CA PHE A 129 12.01 -10.74 -1.05
C PHE A 129 12.51 -11.87 -0.15
N TYR A 130 13.17 -11.53 0.95
CA TYR A 130 13.60 -12.54 1.92
C TYR A 130 12.41 -13.35 2.45
N ASN A 131 11.32 -12.68 2.83
CA ASN A 131 10.10 -13.34 3.27
C ASN A 131 9.49 -14.24 2.19
N ASP A 132 9.46 -13.77 0.93
CA ASP A 132 8.96 -14.55 -0.20
C ASP A 132 9.76 -15.83 -0.40
N PHE A 133 11.10 -15.74 -0.41
CA PHE A 133 11.98 -16.90 -0.54
C PHE A 133 11.82 -17.87 0.65
N ALA A 134 11.77 -17.35 1.86
CA ALA A 134 11.57 -18.17 3.06
C ALA A 134 10.23 -18.94 3.01
N ARG A 135 9.19 -18.32 2.42
CA ARG A 135 7.86 -18.94 2.26
C ARG A 135 7.82 -20.01 1.17
N ILE A 136 8.60 -19.86 0.09
CA ILE A 136 8.69 -20.83 -0.99
C ILE A 136 9.49 -22.06 -0.57
N LEU A 137 10.46 -21.92 0.34
CA LEU A 137 11.33 -22.99 0.79
C LEU A 137 10.75 -23.81 1.96
N GLN A 138 9.62 -23.39 2.54
CA GLN A 138 8.87 -24.13 3.57
C GLN A 138 7.72 -24.95 2.96
#